data_739ba4b440861815a8e3ada402998921
#
_entry.id   739ba4b440861815a8e3ada402998921
#
_cell.length_a   1.000
_cell.length_b   1.000
_cell.length_c   1.000
_cell.angle_alpha   90.00
_cell.angle_beta   90.00
_cell.angle_gamma   90.00
#
_symmetry.space_group_name_H-M   'P 1'
#
loop_
_entity.id
_entity.type
_entity.pdbx_description
1 polymer ?
#
loop_
_entity_poly.entity_id
_entity_poly.type
_entity_poly.pdbx_seq_one_letter_code
_entity_poly.pdbx_strand_id
1 'polypeptide(L)'
;MTSGGSTRADVGIEGGRIVAIGDAGSASRDLDAAGLLVLPGCVDLHTHLASTPTFTPLDDFEHGTRAAIAGGVTTVCSMVYQEGTLRAGIERGLRDAERSLADFAFHVVVTDPTDAAVTELPSLARDGHTGLKVFMVTPRFGDRITDYVRLLRAAAAAGMLTAVHAEDHETVARATTLLHAAGHDAVRYFPESRPAAAEDIAIRAAAELAAKTGAAMYFVHLSSRVALAALAEAKSRGLHVYGETRPLYLYLTRERFERPDAALWVGQPPLREREDVEAIWNALRGGLLDTVGTDHYPHLRAAKLAPDLAFDRVPPGVANLETLLPMLYSEGVRRGRLTVERVVDVLATSPARIAGLRSKGEIAVGKDADIVIFDPEHTRTIRVGEMHSACDYDPFEGWEVTGWPMITLLRGEVVYADGEILAQPGQGRLVARDPSQGARS
;
A
#
# COMPACT_ATOMS: atom_id res chain seq x y z
N MET A 1 13.38 -11.74 -13.64
CA MET A 1 11.91 -11.88 -13.66
C MET A 1 11.28 -10.54 -13.98
N THR A 2 10.23 -10.54 -14.77
CA THR A 2 9.39 -9.38 -15.06
C THR A 2 7.93 -9.81 -15.02
N SER A 3 6.99 -8.89 -15.08
CA SER A 3 5.55 -9.23 -15.21
C SER A 3 5.21 -9.93 -16.53
N GLY A 4 6.09 -9.86 -17.53
CA GLY A 4 5.94 -10.52 -18.83
C GLY A 4 6.60 -11.89 -18.95
N GLY A 5 7.35 -12.35 -17.94
CA GLY A 5 8.01 -13.65 -17.96
C GLY A 5 9.36 -13.69 -17.28
N SER A 6 10.00 -14.85 -17.36
CA SER A 6 11.33 -15.10 -16.81
C SER A 6 12.35 -15.45 -17.89
N THR A 7 13.57 -14.98 -17.71
CA THR A 7 14.70 -15.37 -18.54
C THR A 7 15.95 -15.48 -17.68
N ARG A 8 16.89 -16.33 -18.05
CA ARG A 8 18.21 -16.39 -17.45
C ARG A 8 19.11 -15.39 -18.17
N ALA A 9 19.61 -14.40 -17.42
CA ALA A 9 20.40 -13.31 -17.98
C ALA A 9 21.18 -12.61 -16.88
N ASP A 10 22.31 -12.01 -17.21
CA ASP A 10 22.99 -11.08 -16.32
C ASP A 10 22.30 -9.72 -16.38
N VAL A 11 22.43 -8.94 -15.30
CA VAL A 11 21.92 -7.58 -15.22
C VAL A 11 23.09 -6.64 -14.93
N GLY A 12 23.47 -5.84 -15.93
CA GLY A 12 24.51 -4.83 -15.82
C GLY A 12 23.96 -3.55 -15.20
N ILE A 13 24.66 -3.03 -14.18
CA ILE A 13 24.28 -1.83 -13.43
C ILE A 13 25.41 -0.82 -13.49
N GLU A 14 25.10 0.43 -13.86
CA GLU A 14 26.02 1.56 -13.86
C GLU A 14 25.29 2.84 -13.44
N GLY A 15 25.90 3.61 -12.54
CA GLY A 15 25.35 4.89 -12.07
C GLY A 15 23.95 4.77 -11.44
N GLY A 16 23.66 3.63 -10.81
CA GLY A 16 22.38 3.36 -10.17
C GLY A 16 21.26 2.92 -11.11
N ARG A 17 21.57 2.67 -12.40
CA ARG A 17 20.61 2.27 -13.41
C ARG A 17 20.97 0.94 -14.05
N ILE A 18 19.96 0.24 -14.54
CA ILE A 18 20.16 -0.95 -15.38
C ILE A 18 20.59 -0.50 -16.76
N VAL A 19 21.78 -0.94 -17.19
CA VAL A 19 22.37 -0.56 -18.49
C VAL A 19 22.42 -1.73 -19.46
N ALA A 20 22.36 -2.97 -18.99
CA ALA A 20 22.35 -4.18 -19.84
C ALA A 20 21.51 -5.30 -19.23
N ILE A 21 20.93 -6.13 -20.08
CA ILE A 21 20.27 -7.40 -19.73
C ILE A 21 20.74 -8.42 -20.76
N GLY A 22 21.32 -9.53 -20.29
CA GLY A 22 21.94 -10.56 -21.15
C GLY A 22 23.43 -10.68 -20.84
N ASP A 23 24.29 -10.46 -21.83
CA ASP A 23 25.73 -10.34 -21.59
C ASP A 23 26.03 -8.92 -21.05
N ALA A 24 26.29 -8.84 -19.75
CA ALA A 24 26.57 -7.56 -19.08
C ALA A 24 28.08 -7.17 -19.10
N GLY A 25 28.93 -8.02 -19.68
CA GLY A 25 30.39 -7.77 -19.72
C GLY A 25 31.05 -7.93 -18.35
N SER A 26 32.23 -7.32 -18.17
CA SER A 26 32.96 -7.33 -16.90
C SER A 26 32.54 -6.18 -16.01
N ALA A 27 32.41 -6.44 -14.70
CA ALA A 27 32.07 -5.44 -13.68
C ALA A 27 33.17 -5.33 -12.63
N SER A 28 33.18 -4.25 -11.86
CA SER A 28 34.06 -4.08 -10.69
C SER A 28 33.61 -4.90 -9.49
N ARG A 29 32.33 -5.28 -9.46
CA ARG A 29 31.71 -6.13 -8.43
C ARG A 29 30.62 -6.98 -9.07
N ASP A 30 30.64 -8.27 -8.75
CA ASP A 30 29.62 -9.22 -9.17
C ASP A 30 28.85 -9.72 -7.94
N LEU A 31 27.54 -9.92 -8.12
CA LEU A 31 26.66 -10.62 -7.16
C LEU A 31 26.19 -11.90 -7.82
N ASP A 32 26.53 -13.06 -7.24
CA ASP A 32 26.04 -14.35 -7.74
C ASP A 32 24.57 -14.56 -7.32
N ALA A 33 23.70 -14.65 -8.31
CA ALA A 33 22.27 -14.93 -8.14
C ALA A 33 21.88 -16.33 -8.70
N ALA A 34 22.86 -17.23 -8.86
CA ALA A 34 22.58 -18.57 -9.38
C ALA A 34 21.62 -19.34 -8.47
N GLY A 35 20.53 -19.86 -9.04
CA GLY A 35 19.47 -20.55 -8.29
C GLY A 35 18.46 -19.64 -7.60
N LEU A 36 18.66 -18.33 -7.65
CA LEU A 36 17.78 -17.33 -7.04
C LEU A 36 16.91 -16.63 -8.09
N LEU A 37 15.83 -16.00 -7.63
CA LEU A 37 15.02 -15.12 -8.46
C LEU A 37 15.54 -13.67 -8.34
N VAL A 38 15.79 -13.03 -9.47
CA VAL A 38 16.08 -11.61 -9.54
C VAL A 38 14.78 -10.88 -9.90
N LEU A 39 14.20 -10.18 -8.91
CA LEU A 39 12.91 -9.50 -9.00
C LEU A 39 13.13 -7.98 -9.02
N PRO A 40 12.25 -7.19 -9.65
CA PRO A 40 12.26 -5.75 -9.43
C PRO A 40 11.91 -5.44 -7.98
N GLY A 41 12.47 -4.36 -7.43
CA GLY A 41 12.09 -3.85 -6.13
C GLY A 41 10.59 -3.57 -6.06
N CYS A 42 9.95 -4.03 -4.98
CA CYS A 42 8.53 -3.80 -4.75
C CYS A 42 8.24 -2.32 -4.51
N VAL A 43 7.04 -1.90 -4.90
CA VAL A 43 6.50 -0.56 -4.73
C VAL A 43 5.21 -0.65 -3.93
N ASP A 44 5.22 -0.11 -2.72
CA ASP A 44 4.03 -0.06 -1.88
C ASP A 44 3.38 1.32 -1.97
N LEU A 45 2.15 1.38 -2.50
CA LEU A 45 1.43 2.64 -2.68
C LEU A 45 0.67 3.10 -1.44
N HIS A 46 0.73 2.34 -0.34
CA HIS A 46 -0.14 2.61 0.80
C HIS A 46 0.54 2.37 2.15
N THR A 47 1.17 3.41 2.68
CA THR A 47 1.82 3.38 4.00
C THR A 47 1.49 4.65 4.79
N HIS A 48 1.65 4.59 6.12
CA HIS A 48 1.42 5.70 7.05
C HIS A 48 2.66 5.96 7.90
N LEU A 49 3.74 6.45 7.25
CA LEU A 49 5.04 6.72 7.88
C LEU A 49 5.25 8.20 8.25
N ALA A 50 4.41 9.09 7.71
CA ALA A 50 4.50 10.52 7.99
C ALA A 50 3.71 10.88 9.25
N SER A 51 4.24 11.84 10.00
CA SER A 51 3.56 12.42 11.15
C SER A 51 2.33 13.26 10.76
N THR A 52 1.43 13.42 11.70
CA THR A 52 0.35 14.42 11.62
C THR A 52 0.60 15.53 12.65
N PRO A 53 -0.15 16.63 12.64
CA PRO A 53 -0.01 17.68 13.67
C PRO A 53 -0.15 17.18 15.10
N THR A 54 -0.82 16.06 15.31
CA THR A 54 -1.20 15.56 16.65
C THR A 54 -0.69 14.15 16.95
N PHE A 55 -0.05 13.49 15.97
CA PHE A 55 0.35 12.10 16.12
C PHE A 55 1.62 11.79 15.31
N THR A 56 2.57 11.10 15.94
CA THR A 56 3.73 10.51 15.29
C THR A 56 3.53 8.99 15.18
N PRO A 57 3.65 8.39 13.99
CA PRO A 57 3.49 6.94 13.84
C PRO A 57 4.59 6.19 14.58
N LEU A 58 4.30 4.96 15.01
CA LEU A 58 5.28 4.10 15.68
C LEU A 58 6.45 3.78 14.73
N ASP A 59 6.15 3.40 13.50
CA ASP A 59 7.12 3.33 12.42
C ASP A 59 7.07 4.66 11.65
N ASP A 60 8.07 5.48 11.87
CA ASP A 60 8.38 6.64 11.04
C ASP A 60 9.09 6.21 9.74
N PHE A 61 9.57 7.17 8.95
CA PHE A 61 10.28 6.84 7.70
C PHE A 61 11.56 6.04 7.93
N GLU A 62 12.27 6.22 9.04
CA GLU A 62 13.47 5.41 9.30
C GLU A 62 13.09 3.96 9.62
N HIS A 63 12.21 3.73 10.60
CA HIS A 63 11.84 2.39 11.04
C HIS A 63 11.02 1.65 9.98
N GLY A 64 10.00 2.29 9.41
CA GLY A 64 9.18 1.68 8.38
C GLY A 64 9.95 1.34 7.11
N THR A 65 10.91 2.19 6.69
CA THR A 65 11.71 1.87 5.50
C THR A 65 12.83 0.87 5.76
N ARG A 66 13.27 0.65 7.02
CA ARG A 66 14.07 -0.53 7.40
C ARG A 66 13.29 -1.81 7.12
N ALA A 67 12.06 -1.91 7.62
CA ALA A 67 11.18 -3.03 7.36
C ALA A 67 10.88 -3.19 5.86
N ALA A 68 10.69 -2.08 5.13
CA ALA A 68 10.48 -2.08 3.69
C ALA A 68 11.62 -2.77 2.93
N ILE A 69 12.86 -2.31 3.09
CA ILE A 69 14.01 -2.84 2.34
C ILE A 69 14.35 -4.27 2.75
N ALA A 70 14.12 -4.66 4.01
CA ALA A 70 14.27 -6.04 4.46
C ALA A 70 13.23 -6.98 3.81
N GLY A 71 12.03 -6.48 3.53
CA GLY A 71 10.98 -7.17 2.79
C GLY A 71 11.07 -7.07 1.27
N GLY A 72 12.09 -6.40 0.71
CA GLY A 72 12.25 -6.20 -0.73
C GLY A 72 11.44 -5.04 -1.30
N VAL A 73 10.86 -4.18 -0.47
CA VAL A 73 10.16 -2.96 -0.90
C VAL A 73 11.16 -1.81 -0.98
N THR A 74 11.41 -1.32 -2.19
CA THR A 74 12.40 -0.26 -2.47
C THR A 74 11.80 1.13 -2.62
N THR A 75 10.48 1.20 -2.77
CA THR A 75 9.75 2.48 -2.91
C THR A 75 8.43 2.42 -2.14
N VAL A 76 8.17 3.42 -1.30
CA VAL A 76 6.94 3.56 -0.52
C VAL A 76 6.21 4.85 -0.88
N CYS A 77 4.88 4.81 -0.98
CA CYS A 77 4.04 5.99 -1.05
C CYS A 77 3.33 6.19 0.30
N SER A 78 3.71 7.21 1.04
CA SER A 78 3.14 7.50 2.34
C SER A 78 2.04 8.56 2.28
N MET A 79 1.06 8.43 3.18
CA MET A 79 0.00 9.42 3.38
C MET A 79 0.57 10.61 4.14
N VAL A 80 0.48 11.83 3.56
CA VAL A 80 0.84 13.10 4.22
C VAL A 80 -0.42 13.95 4.36
N TYR A 81 -0.67 14.49 5.54
CA TYR A 81 -1.93 15.15 5.85
C TYR A 81 -1.88 16.65 5.61
N GLN A 82 -2.92 17.20 4.99
CA GLN A 82 -3.12 18.64 4.85
C GLN A 82 -2.95 19.35 6.20
N GLU A 83 -2.17 20.43 6.20
CA GLU A 83 -1.95 21.30 7.38
C GLU A 83 -2.23 22.75 7.00
N GLY A 84 -3.51 23.12 7.07
CA GLY A 84 -4.00 24.37 6.48
C GLY A 84 -3.98 24.30 4.94
N THR A 85 -2.79 24.16 4.33
CA THR A 85 -2.61 23.94 2.90
C THR A 85 -2.16 22.51 2.59
N LEU A 86 -2.33 22.07 1.33
CA LEU A 86 -1.82 20.76 0.88
C LEU A 86 -0.30 20.76 0.84
N ARG A 87 0.30 21.87 0.39
CA ARG A 87 1.76 22.06 0.32
C ARG A 87 2.42 21.94 1.69
N ALA A 88 1.85 22.54 2.73
CA ALA A 88 2.39 22.43 4.09
C ALA A 88 2.45 20.98 4.58
N GLY A 89 1.44 20.16 4.22
CA GLY A 89 1.45 18.72 4.49
C GLY A 89 2.60 17.99 3.79
N ILE A 90 2.86 18.32 2.50
CA ILE A 90 3.99 17.78 1.75
C ILE A 90 5.32 18.19 2.38
N GLU A 91 5.49 19.47 2.74
CA GLU A 91 6.70 19.98 3.38
C GLU A 91 7.00 19.30 4.72
N ARG A 92 5.95 18.98 5.51
CA ARG A 92 6.11 18.14 6.70
C ARG A 92 6.58 16.75 6.31
N GLY A 93 5.90 16.09 5.37
CA GLY A 93 6.28 14.76 4.90
C GLY A 93 7.72 14.70 4.40
N LEU A 94 8.21 15.73 3.73
CA LEU A 94 9.62 15.83 3.31
C LEU A 94 10.59 15.87 4.51
N ARG A 95 10.25 16.63 5.55
CA ARG A 95 11.06 16.65 6.79
C ARG A 95 11.05 15.29 7.49
N ASP A 96 9.88 14.66 7.59
CA ASP A 96 9.76 13.32 8.18
C ASP A 96 10.58 12.27 7.41
N ALA A 97 10.65 12.41 6.07
CA ALA A 97 11.34 11.50 5.18
C ALA A 97 12.86 11.73 5.05
N GLU A 98 13.43 12.74 5.71
CA GLU A 98 14.88 13.03 5.68
C GLU A 98 15.74 11.82 6.09
N ARG A 99 15.20 10.90 6.87
CA ARG A 99 15.87 9.68 7.33
C ARG A 99 15.43 8.42 6.62
N SER A 100 14.68 8.52 5.53
CA SER A 100 14.20 7.35 4.78
C SER A 100 15.36 6.53 4.20
N LEU A 101 15.27 5.19 4.30
CA LEU A 101 16.22 4.26 3.71
C LEU A 101 15.78 3.78 2.32
N ALA A 102 14.47 3.77 2.05
CA ALA A 102 13.87 3.47 0.74
C ALA A 102 13.49 4.76 0.00
N ASP A 103 13.35 4.69 -1.31
CA ASP A 103 12.80 5.81 -2.08
C ASP A 103 11.31 6.00 -1.72
N PHE A 104 10.81 7.22 -1.85
CA PHE A 104 9.46 7.55 -1.41
C PHE A 104 8.73 8.52 -2.32
N ALA A 105 7.40 8.49 -2.23
CA ALA A 105 6.49 9.46 -2.80
C ALA A 105 5.32 9.69 -1.82
N PHE A 106 4.42 10.62 -2.15
CA PHE A 106 3.32 10.95 -1.26
C PHE A 106 1.94 10.83 -1.92
N HIS A 107 0.94 10.50 -1.10
CA HIS A 107 -0.45 10.82 -1.32
C HIS A 107 -0.86 11.91 -0.33
N VAL A 108 -1.29 13.07 -0.83
CA VAL A 108 -1.72 14.17 0.03
C VAL A 108 -3.16 13.94 0.47
N VAL A 109 -3.36 13.76 1.76
CA VAL A 109 -4.68 13.58 2.36
C VAL A 109 -5.39 14.94 2.42
N VAL A 110 -6.51 15.04 1.71
CA VAL A 110 -7.35 16.23 1.74
C VAL A 110 -8.34 16.11 2.90
N THR A 111 -8.05 16.81 3.98
CA THR A 111 -8.93 16.86 5.16
C THR A 111 -9.98 17.97 5.06
N ASP A 112 -9.72 19.01 4.26
CA ASP A 112 -10.65 20.10 3.99
C ASP A 112 -10.52 20.58 2.53
N PRO A 113 -11.52 20.32 1.67
CA PRO A 113 -11.49 20.65 0.24
C PRO A 113 -11.82 22.13 -0.01
N THR A 114 -11.00 23.05 0.49
CA THR A 114 -11.14 24.50 0.33
C THR A 114 -10.79 24.96 -1.08
N ASP A 115 -11.16 26.20 -1.43
CA ASP A 115 -10.75 26.83 -2.69
C ASP A 115 -9.22 26.92 -2.82
N ALA A 116 -8.53 27.15 -1.69
CA ALA A 116 -7.07 27.13 -1.65
C ALA A 116 -6.52 25.75 -2.02
N ALA A 117 -7.06 24.67 -1.43
CA ALA A 117 -6.66 23.31 -1.78
C ALA A 117 -6.84 23.01 -3.27
N VAL A 118 -7.98 23.40 -3.86
CA VAL A 118 -8.22 23.24 -5.30
C VAL A 118 -7.21 24.03 -6.15
N THR A 119 -6.87 25.24 -5.74
CA THR A 119 -5.93 26.11 -6.47
C THR A 119 -4.47 25.60 -6.43
N GLU A 120 -4.09 24.86 -5.39
CA GLU A 120 -2.74 24.29 -5.25
C GLU A 120 -2.47 23.11 -6.20
N LEU A 121 -3.50 22.32 -6.59
CA LEU A 121 -3.32 21.06 -7.31
C LEU A 121 -2.46 21.17 -8.59
N PRO A 122 -2.64 22.16 -9.48
CA PRO A 122 -1.81 22.25 -10.68
C PRO A 122 -0.32 22.48 -10.38
N SER A 123 -0.01 23.21 -9.30
CA SER A 123 1.40 23.43 -8.90
C SER A 123 1.98 22.18 -8.27
N LEU A 124 1.26 21.48 -7.42
CA LEU A 124 1.71 20.23 -6.81
C LEU A 124 1.97 19.16 -7.88
N ALA A 125 1.10 19.05 -8.88
CA ALA A 125 1.30 18.11 -9.98
C ALA A 125 2.55 18.43 -10.81
N ARG A 126 2.83 19.72 -11.10
CA ARG A 126 4.07 20.14 -11.78
C ARG A 126 5.34 19.83 -10.97
N ASP A 127 5.24 19.89 -9.65
CA ASP A 127 6.33 19.56 -8.73
C ASP A 127 6.52 18.03 -8.54
N GLY A 128 5.71 17.20 -9.24
CA GLY A 128 5.78 15.73 -9.18
C GLY A 128 4.96 15.10 -8.06
N HIS A 129 4.10 15.87 -7.38
CA HIS A 129 3.17 15.37 -6.35
C HIS A 129 1.79 15.12 -6.96
N THR A 130 1.61 14.00 -7.67
CA THR A 130 0.38 13.68 -8.39
C THR A 130 -0.55 12.73 -7.63
N GLY A 131 -0.33 12.48 -6.35
CA GLY A 131 -1.17 11.62 -5.51
C GLY A 131 -2.02 12.40 -4.53
N LEU A 132 -3.33 12.16 -4.54
CA LEU A 132 -4.27 12.63 -3.51
C LEU A 132 -4.82 11.45 -2.71
N LYS A 133 -5.33 11.71 -1.52
CA LYS A 133 -6.10 10.76 -0.72
C LYS A 133 -7.35 11.43 -0.18
N VAL A 134 -8.49 10.73 -0.27
CA VAL A 134 -9.76 11.12 0.36
C VAL A 134 -10.33 9.98 1.20
N PHE A 135 -11.05 10.32 2.27
CA PHE A 135 -11.73 9.37 3.15
C PHE A 135 -13.24 9.61 3.07
N MET A 136 -13.97 8.69 2.46
CA MET A 136 -15.43 8.76 2.38
C MET A 136 -16.12 8.40 3.71
N VAL A 137 -15.39 7.72 4.60
CA VAL A 137 -15.86 7.31 5.93
C VAL A 137 -16.01 8.46 6.93
N THR A 138 -15.58 9.68 6.58
CA THR A 138 -15.72 10.85 7.44
C THR A 138 -17.01 11.62 7.10
N PRO A 139 -17.71 12.21 8.11
CA PRO A 139 -18.93 13.00 7.85
C PRO A 139 -18.64 14.17 6.91
N ARG A 140 -17.45 14.77 6.99
CA ARG A 140 -17.03 15.89 6.13
C ARG A 140 -17.13 15.58 4.65
N PHE A 141 -16.91 14.32 4.23
CA PHE A 141 -17.02 13.97 2.80
C PHE A 141 -18.45 14.20 2.28
N GLY A 142 -19.46 13.72 3.00
CA GLY A 142 -20.87 13.95 2.67
C GLY A 142 -21.27 15.42 2.78
N ASP A 143 -20.94 16.07 3.90
CA ASP A 143 -21.26 17.47 4.18
C ASP A 143 -20.68 18.44 3.15
N ARG A 144 -19.52 18.10 2.56
CA ARG A 144 -18.77 18.94 1.61
C ARG A 144 -18.69 18.32 0.21
N ILE A 145 -19.65 17.49 -0.17
CA ILE A 145 -19.62 16.74 -1.45
C ILE A 145 -19.43 17.65 -2.68
N THR A 146 -20.03 18.83 -2.68
CA THR A 146 -19.87 19.80 -3.76
C THR A 146 -18.43 20.28 -3.91
N ASP A 147 -17.74 20.50 -2.81
CA ASP A 147 -16.35 20.93 -2.80
C ASP A 147 -15.42 19.78 -3.20
N TYR A 148 -15.71 18.53 -2.77
CA TYR A 148 -14.98 17.35 -3.25
C TYR A 148 -15.19 17.15 -4.76
N VAL A 149 -16.35 17.38 -5.32
CA VAL A 149 -16.56 17.35 -6.79
C VAL A 149 -15.69 18.38 -7.51
N ARG A 150 -15.54 19.59 -6.97
CA ARG A 150 -14.65 20.62 -7.53
C ARG A 150 -13.19 20.21 -7.44
N LEU A 151 -12.77 19.69 -6.29
CA LEU A 151 -11.43 19.15 -6.05
C LEU A 151 -11.10 18.02 -7.04
N LEU A 152 -11.97 17.04 -7.18
CA LEU A 152 -11.78 15.90 -8.08
C LEU A 152 -11.68 16.32 -9.56
N ARG A 153 -12.47 17.32 -10.00
CA ARG A 153 -12.32 17.89 -11.35
C ARG A 153 -10.98 18.55 -11.56
N ALA A 154 -10.50 19.31 -10.58
CA ALA A 154 -9.19 19.95 -10.64
C ALA A 154 -8.06 18.89 -10.61
N ALA A 155 -8.21 17.84 -9.81
CA ALA A 155 -7.29 16.72 -9.78
C ALA A 155 -7.22 15.99 -11.12
N ALA A 156 -8.37 15.73 -11.76
CA ALA A 156 -8.45 15.15 -13.10
C ALA A 156 -7.71 16.02 -14.13
N ALA A 157 -7.99 17.34 -14.13
CA ALA A 157 -7.34 18.28 -15.04
C ALA A 157 -5.82 18.36 -14.84
N ALA A 158 -5.33 18.13 -13.61
CA ALA A 158 -3.93 18.08 -13.26
C ALA A 158 -3.29 16.69 -13.45
N GLY A 159 -4.05 15.68 -13.91
CA GLY A 159 -3.56 14.32 -14.09
C GLY A 159 -3.22 13.59 -12.78
N MET A 160 -3.89 13.95 -11.69
CA MET A 160 -3.62 13.36 -10.37
C MET A 160 -4.43 12.08 -10.15
N LEU A 161 -3.82 11.12 -9.46
CA LEU A 161 -4.47 9.91 -8.97
C LEU A 161 -5.06 10.16 -7.57
N THR A 162 -6.34 9.87 -7.38
CA THR A 162 -6.99 10.00 -6.07
C THR A 162 -7.17 8.64 -5.43
N ALA A 163 -6.40 8.35 -4.39
CA ALA A 163 -6.61 7.20 -3.51
C ALA A 163 -7.86 7.43 -2.63
N VAL A 164 -8.73 6.43 -2.55
CA VAL A 164 -10.03 6.55 -1.88
C VAL A 164 -10.18 5.46 -0.83
N HIS A 165 -10.29 5.86 0.45
CA HIS A 165 -10.82 4.98 1.48
C HIS A 165 -12.35 4.94 1.31
N ALA A 166 -12.86 3.86 0.73
CA ALA A 166 -14.23 3.75 0.28
C ALA A 166 -15.09 2.95 1.26
N GLU A 167 -15.48 3.56 2.38
CA GLU A 167 -16.54 3.08 3.27
C GLU A 167 -17.56 4.22 3.48
N ASP A 168 -18.84 3.90 3.36
CA ASP A 168 -19.93 4.88 3.53
C ASP A 168 -20.09 5.29 4.98
N HIS A 169 -19.95 6.59 5.25
CA HIS A 169 -20.00 7.16 6.61
C HIS A 169 -21.29 6.81 7.34
N GLU A 170 -22.45 7.03 6.69
CA GLU A 170 -23.75 6.86 7.33
C GLU A 170 -24.00 5.39 7.73
N THR A 171 -23.60 4.46 6.86
CA THR A 171 -23.69 3.02 7.14
C THR A 171 -22.84 2.61 8.34
N VAL A 172 -21.59 3.10 8.40
CA VAL A 172 -20.66 2.81 9.52
C VAL A 172 -21.16 3.46 10.81
N ALA A 173 -21.54 4.74 10.78
CA ALA A 173 -22.02 5.46 11.95
C ALA A 173 -23.28 4.83 12.54
N ARG A 174 -24.24 4.44 11.66
CA ARG A 174 -25.46 3.77 12.08
C ARG A 174 -25.19 2.40 12.70
N ALA A 175 -24.33 1.58 12.08
CA ALA A 175 -23.98 0.26 12.61
C ALA A 175 -23.31 0.39 13.98
N THR A 176 -22.35 1.32 14.12
CA THR A 176 -21.67 1.62 15.39
C THR A 176 -22.66 2.03 16.47
N THR A 177 -23.58 2.96 16.18
CA THR A 177 -24.61 3.42 17.13
C THR A 177 -25.52 2.28 17.59
N LEU A 178 -25.95 1.40 16.68
CA LEU A 178 -26.82 0.26 17.01
C LEU A 178 -26.11 -0.76 17.90
N LEU A 179 -24.82 -1.01 17.68
CA LEU A 179 -24.03 -1.92 18.50
C LEU A 179 -23.88 -1.37 19.93
N HIS A 180 -23.51 -0.10 20.08
CA HIS A 180 -23.43 0.54 21.41
C HIS A 180 -24.79 0.51 22.13
N ALA A 181 -25.88 0.82 21.44
CA ALA A 181 -27.22 0.77 22.02
C ALA A 181 -27.64 -0.64 22.48
N ALA A 182 -27.07 -1.69 21.87
CA ALA A 182 -27.27 -3.08 22.26
C ALA A 182 -26.28 -3.56 23.35
N GLY A 183 -25.35 -2.73 23.82
CA GLY A 183 -24.29 -3.11 24.76
C GLY A 183 -23.22 -4.01 24.13
N HIS A 184 -23.06 -3.96 22.83
CA HIS A 184 -22.09 -4.76 22.07
C HIS A 184 -20.80 -3.95 21.84
N ASP A 185 -20.09 -3.61 22.92
CA ASP A 185 -18.89 -2.76 22.88
C ASP A 185 -17.58 -3.55 22.65
N ALA A 186 -17.61 -4.88 22.86
CA ALA A 186 -16.41 -5.71 22.75
C ALA A 186 -15.85 -5.76 21.34
N VAL A 187 -14.53 -5.91 21.20
CA VAL A 187 -13.79 -5.92 19.92
C VAL A 187 -14.30 -6.97 18.93
N ARG A 188 -14.87 -8.07 19.39
CA ARG A 188 -15.47 -9.10 18.52
C ARG A 188 -16.59 -8.56 17.61
N TYR A 189 -17.22 -7.45 17.98
CA TYR A 189 -18.26 -6.77 17.19
C TYR A 189 -17.72 -5.74 16.20
N PHE A 190 -16.39 -5.59 16.12
CA PHE A 190 -15.76 -4.66 15.17
C PHE A 190 -16.16 -4.92 13.70
N PRO A 191 -16.24 -6.16 13.20
CA PRO A 191 -16.68 -6.41 11.82
C PRO A 191 -18.12 -5.95 11.54
N GLU A 192 -19.03 -6.07 12.51
CA GLU A 192 -20.41 -5.62 12.37
C GLU A 192 -20.54 -4.11 12.34
N SER A 193 -19.62 -3.37 12.98
CA SER A 193 -19.62 -1.91 12.98
C SER A 193 -19.27 -1.33 11.61
N ARG A 194 -18.62 -2.12 10.75
CA ARG A 194 -18.16 -1.74 9.40
C ARG A 194 -18.59 -2.80 8.38
N PRO A 195 -19.90 -2.92 8.12
CA PRO A 195 -20.42 -3.97 7.24
C PRO A 195 -19.90 -3.82 5.81
N ALA A 196 -19.75 -4.92 5.07
CA ALA A 196 -19.29 -4.91 3.67
C ALA A 196 -20.15 -4.02 2.75
N ALA A 197 -21.42 -3.81 3.08
CA ALA A 197 -22.30 -2.88 2.37
C ALA A 197 -21.76 -1.43 2.37
N ALA A 198 -21.00 -1.03 3.39
CA ALA A 198 -20.38 0.30 3.42
C ALA A 198 -19.35 0.47 2.30
N GLU A 199 -18.58 -0.58 1.97
CA GLU A 199 -17.65 -0.56 0.82
C GLU A 199 -18.42 -0.49 -0.51
N ASP A 200 -19.44 -1.33 -0.70
CA ASP A 200 -20.24 -1.36 -1.94
C ASP A 200 -20.85 0.01 -2.25
N ILE A 201 -21.54 0.60 -1.26
CA ILE A 201 -22.18 1.93 -1.39
C ILE A 201 -21.14 3.00 -1.75
N ALA A 202 -20.03 3.04 -1.01
CA ALA A 202 -19.00 4.06 -1.23
C ALA A 202 -18.28 3.91 -2.58
N ILE A 203 -17.96 2.69 -3.00
CA ILE A 203 -17.31 2.47 -4.31
C ILE A 203 -18.23 2.85 -5.45
N ARG A 204 -19.53 2.51 -5.39
CA ARG A 204 -20.51 2.94 -6.40
C ARG A 204 -20.64 4.45 -6.44
N ALA A 205 -20.74 5.09 -5.28
CA ALA A 205 -20.81 6.56 -5.21
C ALA A 205 -19.52 7.21 -5.78
N ALA A 206 -18.34 6.68 -5.45
CA ALA A 206 -17.08 7.17 -5.98
C ALA A 206 -16.95 6.93 -7.51
N ALA A 207 -17.46 5.80 -8.02
CA ALA A 207 -17.52 5.54 -9.47
C ALA A 207 -18.39 6.58 -10.21
N GLU A 208 -19.54 6.99 -9.63
CA GLU A 208 -20.34 8.09 -10.18
C GLU A 208 -19.60 9.44 -10.13
N LEU A 209 -18.83 9.69 -9.06
CA LEU A 209 -17.96 10.87 -9.00
C LEU A 209 -16.85 10.81 -10.06
N ALA A 210 -16.22 9.66 -10.27
CA ALA A 210 -15.24 9.46 -11.34
C ALA A 210 -15.85 9.73 -12.71
N ALA A 211 -17.02 9.17 -13.00
CA ALA A 211 -17.75 9.41 -14.27
C ALA A 211 -18.07 10.90 -14.49
N LYS A 212 -18.47 11.62 -13.43
CA LYS A 212 -18.87 13.04 -13.48
C LYS A 212 -17.69 14.00 -13.57
N THR A 213 -16.53 13.62 -13.04
CA THR A 213 -15.37 14.52 -12.90
C THR A 213 -14.21 14.18 -13.82
N GLY A 214 -14.14 12.95 -14.36
CA GLY A 214 -13.00 12.42 -15.10
C GLY A 214 -11.83 12.02 -14.19
N ALA A 215 -11.99 12.01 -12.87
CA ALA A 215 -10.92 11.71 -11.94
C ALA A 215 -10.48 10.24 -12.03
N ALA A 216 -9.17 10.00 -12.08
CA ALA A 216 -8.60 8.68 -11.87
C ALA A 216 -8.67 8.34 -10.37
N MET A 217 -9.27 7.19 -10.04
CA MET A 217 -9.45 6.77 -8.65
C MET A 217 -8.75 5.44 -8.37
N TYR A 218 -8.16 5.35 -7.20
CA TYR A 218 -7.50 4.17 -6.68
C TYR A 218 -8.19 3.75 -5.38
N PHE A 219 -9.07 2.74 -5.46
CA PHE A 219 -9.78 2.19 -4.30
C PHE A 219 -8.82 1.33 -3.49
N VAL A 220 -8.42 1.83 -2.33
CA VAL A 220 -7.44 1.17 -1.48
C VAL A 220 -8.10 0.09 -0.61
N HIS A 221 -7.31 -0.91 -0.21
CA HIS A 221 -7.63 -1.95 0.80
C HIS A 221 -9.03 -2.59 0.66
N LEU A 222 -9.47 -2.95 -0.54
CA LEU A 222 -10.75 -3.65 -0.77
C LEU A 222 -10.76 -4.99 -0.05
N SER A 223 -11.79 -5.23 0.76
CA SER A 223 -11.85 -6.35 1.69
C SER A 223 -12.95 -7.37 1.40
N SER A 224 -13.93 -7.06 0.53
CA SER A 224 -15.14 -7.86 0.38
C SER A 224 -15.52 -8.15 -1.07
N ARG A 225 -16.22 -9.26 -1.31
CA ARG A 225 -16.75 -9.63 -2.64
C ARG A 225 -17.74 -8.61 -3.20
N VAL A 226 -18.47 -7.87 -2.36
CA VAL A 226 -19.39 -6.83 -2.84
C VAL A 226 -18.62 -5.60 -3.30
N ALA A 227 -17.52 -5.25 -2.62
CA ALA A 227 -16.58 -4.22 -3.06
C ALA A 227 -15.94 -4.59 -4.42
N LEU A 228 -15.54 -5.85 -4.60
CA LEU A 228 -15.01 -6.35 -5.87
C LEU A 228 -16.03 -6.29 -7.00
N ALA A 229 -17.31 -6.59 -6.72
CA ALA A 229 -18.38 -6.48 -7.70
C ALA A 229 -18.60 -5.02 -8.13
N ALA A 230 -18.58 -4.08 -7.19
CA ALA A 230 -18.68 -2.65 -7.48
C ALA A 230 -17.49 -2.14 -8.30
N LEU A 231 -16.25 -2.59 -7.98
CA LEU A 231 -15.06 -2.29 -8.79
C LEU A 231 -15.17 -2.85 -10.20
N ALA A 232 -15.62 -4.09 -10.36
CA ALA A 232 -15.79 -4.73 -11.67
C ALA A 232 -16.81 -3.97 -12.53
N GLU A 233 -17.91 -3.53 -11.94
CA GLU A 233 -18.91 -2.69 -12.62
C GLU A 233 -18.30 -1.36 -13.06
N ALA A 234 -17.58 -0.66 -12.17
CA ALA A 234 -16.92 0.59 -12.51
C ALA A 234 -15.91 0.43 -13.67
N LYS A 235 -15.08 -0.64 -13.63
CA LYS A 235 -14.14 -0.96 -14.73
C LYS A 235 -14.86 -1.31 -16.03
N SER A 236 -15.98 -2.03 -15.98
CA SER A 236 -16.78 -2.37 -17.18
C SER A 236 -17.39 -1.15 -17.88
N ARG A 237 -17.59 -0.06 -17.15
CA ARG A 237 -18.04 1.24 -17.67
C ARG A 237 -16.91 2.06 -18.31
N GLY A 238 -15.68 1.53 -18.33
CA GLY A 238 -14.50 2.22 -18.89
C GLY A 238 -13.99 3.37 -18.02
N LEU A 239 -14.34 3.39 -16.73
CA LEU A 239 -13.85 4.42 -15.81
C LEU A 239 -12.38 4.19 -15.46
N HIS A 240 -11.61 5.25 -15.27
CA HIS A 240 -10.22 5.20 -14.83
C HIS A 240 -10.14 4.86 -13.34
N VAL A 241 -10.40 3.59 -13.00
CA VAL A 241 -10.43 3.12 -11.62
C VAL A 241 -9.50 1.92 -11.45
N TYR A 242 -8.83 1.88 -10.31
CA TYR A 242 -7.93 0.81 -9.90
C TYR A 242 -8.34 0.28 -8.53
N GLY A 243 -8.02 -0.97 -8.24
CA GLY A 243 -8.32 -1.59 -6.96
C GLY A 243 -7.09 -2.19 -6.31
N GLU A 244 -6.95 -1.94 -5.02
CA GLU A 244 -5.95 -2.51 -4.14
C GLU A 244 -6.61 -3.41 -3.11
N THR A 245 -5.92 -4.49 -2.74
CA THR A 245 -6.19 -5.20 -1.49
C THR A 245 -4.95 -5.18 -0.60
N ARG A 246 -5.05 -5.71 0.61
CA ARG A 246 -3.95 -5.78 1.56
C ARG A 246 -3.71 -7.21 2.06
N PRO A 247 -2.49 -7.52 2.55
CA PRO A 247 -2.13 -8.88 2.97
C PRO A 247 -3.12 -9.50 3.96
N LEU A 248 -3.64 -8.74 4.93
CA LEU A 248 -4.55 -9.27 5.93
C LEU A 248 -5.80 -9.93 5.32
N TYR A 249 -6.34 -9.35 4.23
CA TYR A 249 -7.56 -9.86 3.59
C TYR A 249 -7.32 -11.07 2.70
N LEU A 250 -6.06 -11.38 2.42
CA LEU A 250 -5.66 -12.58 1.67
C LEU A 250 -5.53 -13.82 2.57
N TYR A 251 -5.23 -13.63 3.86
CA TYR A 251 -4.79 -14.74 4.70
C TYR A 251 -5.66 -14.93 5.94
N LEU A 252 -6.34 -13.89 6.41
CA LEU A 252 -7.06 -13.90 7.68
C LEU A 252 -8.56 -13.70 7.47
N THR A 253 -9.35 -14.33 8.34
CA THR A 253 -10.81 -14.21 8.37
C THR A 253 -11.26 -13.49 9.64
N ARG A 254 -12.54 -13.08 9.69
CA ARG A 254 -13.16 -12.48 10.86
C ARG A 254 -13.11 -13.35 12.12
N GLU A 255 -12.84 -14.64 11.99
CA GLU A 255 -12.64 -15.55 13.12
C GLU A 255 -11.55 -15.07 14.09
N ARG A 256 -10.63 -14.21 13.62
CA ARG A 256 -9.62 -13.56 14.47
C ARG A 256 -10.25 -12.70 15.56
N PHE A 257 -11.44 -12.17 15.33
CA PHE A 257 -12.14 -11.33 16.30
C PHE A 257 -12.81 -12.13 17.43
N GLU A 258 -12.89 -13.45 17.35
CA GLU A 258 -13.32 -14.30 18.46
C GLU A 258 -12.21 -14.65 19.47
N ARG A 259 -10.97 -14.22 19.21
CA ARG A 259 -9.83 -14.47 20.06
C ARG A 259 -9.73 -13.45 21.20
N PRO A 260 -9.10 -13.82 22.34
CA PRO A 260 -8.87 -12.87 23.45
C PRO A 260 -8.02 -11.66 23.06
N ASP A 261 -7.13 -11.82 22.06
CA ASP A 261 -6.22 -10.80 21.55
C ASP A 261 -6.73 -10.15 20.23
N ALA A 262 -8.03 -10.21 19.99
CA ALA A 262 -8.72 -9.73 18.78
C ALA A 262 -8.31 -8.32 18.34
N ALA A 263 -8.07 -7.41 19.28
CA ALA A 263 -7.71 -6.03 18.99
C ALA A 263 -6.42 -5.90 18.16
N LEU A 264 -5.53 -6.89 18.18
CA LEU A 264 -4.29 -6.87 17.39
C LEU A 264 -4.54 -6.87 15.88
N TRP A 265 -5.70 -7.40 15.42
CA TRP A 265 -6.06 -7.44 14.00
C TRP A 265 -7.03 -6.34 13.57
N VAL A 266 -7.33 -5.38 14.44
CA VAL A 266 -8.17 -4.23 14.07
C VAL A 266 -7.45 -3.38 13.04
N GLY A 267 -8.06 -3.29 11.86
CA GLY A 267 -7.70 -2.45 10.73
C GLY A 267 -8.97 -2.09 9.97
N GLN A 268 -8.97 -1.02 9.21
CA GLN A 268 -10.16 -0.50 8.51
C GLN A 268 -9.96 -0.61 7.00
N PRO A 269 -10.87 -1.29 6.30
CA PRO A 269 -12.01 -2.16 6.72
C PRO A 269 -11.59 -3.35 7.58
N PRO A 270 -12.54 -4.04 8.26
CA PRO A 270 -12.24 -5.25 9.06
C PRO A 270 -11.99 -6.48 8.19
N LEU A 271 -11.43 -7.54 8.82
CA LEU A 271 -11.37 -8.87 8.24
C LEU A 271 -12.79 -9.39 7.96
N ARG A 272 -12.95 -10.13 6.87
CA ARG A 272 -14.22 -10.63 6.35
C ARG A 272 -14.34 -12.14 6.47
N GLU A 273 -15.40 -12.70 5.88
CA GLU A 273 -15.63 -14.12 5.81
C GLU A 273 -14.65 -14.83 4.85
N ARG A 274 -14.57 -16.15 4.96
CA ARG A 274 -13.71 -16.96 4.10
C ARG A 274 -14.02 -16.81 2.61
N GLU A 275 -15.29 -16.64 2.28
CA GLU A 275 -15.77 -16.43 0.91
C GLU A 275 -15.26 -15.12 0.31
N ASP A 276 -15.06 -14.08 1.15
CA ASP A 276 -14.48 -12.82 0.72
C ASP A 276 -12.98 -12.99 0.46
N VAL A 277 -12.26 -13.72 1.33
CA VAL A 277 -10.84 -14.08 1.12
C VAL A 277 -10.63 -14.79 -0.21
N GLU A 278 -11.45 -15.83 -0.51
CA GLU A 278 -11.35 -16.57 -1.76
C GLU A 278 -11.73 -15.70 -2.99
N ALA A 279 -12.68 -14.79 -2.83
CA ALA A 279 -13.03 -13.83 -3.89
C ALA A 279 -11.87 -12.86 -4.18
N ILE A 280 -11.15 -12.40 -3.16
CA ILE A 280 -9.98 -11.52 -3.31
C ILE A 280 -8.84 -12.26 -4.04
N TRP A 281 -8.54 -13.52 -3.68
CA TRP A 281 -7.56 -14.33 -4.40
C TRP A 281 -7.94 -14.52 -5.88
N ASN A 282 -9.21 -14.78 -6.16
CA ASN A 282 -9.70 -14.89 -7.54
C ASN A 282 -9.58 -13.57 -8.31
N ALA A 283 -9.89 -12.45 -7.66
CA ALA A 283 -9.77 -11.11 -8.23
C ALA A 283 -8.31 -10.73 -8.54
N LEU A 284 -7.37 -11.09 -7.66
CA LEU A 284 -5.94 -10.92 -7.92
C LEU A 284 -5.49 -11.77 -9.12
N ARG A 285 -5.82 -13.07 -9.11
CA ARG A 285 -5.46 -13.97 -10.20
C ARG A 285 -6.04 -13.55 -11.55
N GLY A 286 -7.29 -13.09 -11.55
CA GLY A 286 -8.02 -12.66 -12.74
C GLY A 286 -7.71 -11.23 -13.23
N GLY A 287 -6.88 -10.47 -12.52
CA GLY A 287 -6.52 -9.10 -12.92
C GLY A 287 -7.58 -8.03 -12.60
N LEU A 288 -8.62 -8.36 -11.83
CA LEU A 288 -9.60 -7.35 -11.37
C LEU A 288 -8.97 -6.40 -10.33
N LEU A 289 -8.21 -6.93 -9.38
CA LEU A 289 -7.38 -6.14 -8.48
C LEU A 289 -6.03 -5.85 -9.16
N ASP A 290 -5.57 -4.63 -9.05
CA ASP A 290 -4.38 -4.13 -9.73
C ASP A 290 -3.12 -4.24 -8.88
N THR A 291 -3.25 -4.11 -7.54
CA THR A 291 -2.12 -4.04 -6.62
C THR A 291 -2.42 -4.73 -5.29
N VAL A 292 -1.34 -5.01 -4.54
CA VAL A 292 -1.41 -5.32 -3.12
C VAL A 292 -0.56 -4.27 -2.40
N GLY A 293 -1.19 -3.46 -1.54
CA GLY A 293 -0.54 -2.48 -0.68
C GLY A 293 -0.65 -2.89 0.78
N THR A 294 0.24 -2.42 1.64
CA THR A 294 0.27 -2.89 3.02
C THR A 294 -0.72 -2.18 3.93
N ASP A 295 -0.99 -0.90 3.70
CA ASP A 295 -1.65 -0.03 4.67
C ASP A 295 -0.93 -0.13 6.04
N HIS A 296 0.42 -0.10 5.97
CA HIS A 296 1.29 -0.26 7.13
C HIS A 296 1.13 0.92 8.09
N TYR A 297 0.57 0.62 9.24
CA TYR A 297 0.30 1.60 10.31
C TYR A 297 0.31 0.89 11.66
N PRO A 298 1.49 0.50 12.18
CA PRO A 298 1.60 -0.27 13.41
C PRO A 298 1.33 0.57 14.65
N HIS A 299 0.84 -0.10 15.69
CA HIS A 299 0.68 0.40 17.04
C HIS A 299 1.24 -0.64 18.02
N LEU A 300 1.73 -0.23 19.17
CA LEU A 300 2.18 -1.16 20.20
C LEU A 300 1.02 -2.02 20.70
N ARG A 301 1.32 -3.26 21.06
CA ARG A 301 0.40 -4.23 21.66
C ARG A 301 -0.34 -3.60 22.86
N ALA A 302 0.38 -2.88 23.72
CA ALA A 302 -0.21 -2.23 24.88
C ALA A 302 -1.29 -1.18 24.52
N ALA A 303 -1.13 -0.46 23.42
CA ALA A 303 -2.12 0.52 22.97
C ALA A 303 -3.38 -0.16 22.42
N LYS A 304 -3.22 -1.27 21.69
CA LYS A 304 -4.37 -2.01 21.13
C LYS A 304 -5.10 -2.87 22.15
N LEU A 305 -4.41 -3.39 23.16
CA LEU A 305 -4.96 -4.25 24.21
C LEU A 305 -5.22 -3.47 25.52
N ALA A 306 -5.27 -2.13 25.46
CA ALA A 306 -5.59 -1.34 26.65
C ALA A 306 -6.95 -1.77 27.23
N PRO A 307 -7.08 -1.86 28.57
CA PRO A 307 -8.31 -2.29 29.21
C PRO A 307 -9.51 -1.42 28.81
N ASP A 308 -10.68 -2.05 28.73
CA ASP A 308 -11.98 -1.39 28.53
C ASP A 308 -12.12 -0.58 27.23
N LEU A 309 -11.26 -0.84 26.22
CA LEU A 309 -11.44 -0.26 24.89
C LEU A 309 -12.66 -0.86 24.20
N ALA A 310 -13.62 -0.01 23.86
CA ALA A 310 -14.67 -0.38 22.90
C ALA A 310 -14.08 -0.59 21.51
N PHE A 311 -14.76 -1.40 20.69
CA PHE A 311 -14.28 -1.79 19.36
C PHE A 311 -13.90 -0.59 18.48
N ASP A 312 -14.58 0.54 18.58
CA ASP A 312 -14.37 1.78 17.82
C ASP A 312 -13.25 2.68 18.38
N ARG A 313 -12.68 2.32 19.52
CA ARG A 313 -11.57 3.02 20.18
C ARG A 313 -10.23 2.31 20.01
N VAL A 314 -10.22 1.09 19.53
CA VAL A 314 -8.97 0.38 19.26
C VAL A 314 -8.23 1.08 18.11
N PRO A 315 -6.96 1.48 18.29
CA PRO A 315 -6.18 2.08 17.20
C PRO A 315 -6.11 1.13 15.99
N PRO A 316 -6.60 1.55 14.81
CA PRO A 316 -6.60 0.68 13.63
C PRO A 316 -5.23 0.66 12.93
N GLY A 317 -4.80 -0.48 12.46
CA GLY A 317 -3.56 -0.66 11.70
C GLY A 317 -2.66 -1.73 12.30
N VAL A 318 -1.74 -2.24 11.47
CA VAL A 318 -0.82 -3.34 11.78
C VAL A 318 0.50 -3.16 11.05
N ALA A 319 1.57 -3.82 11.53
CA ALA A 319 2.83 -3.99 10.81
C ALA A 319 2.69 -5.13 9.78
N ASN A 320 3.09 -4.92 8.54
CA ASN A 320 3.10 -5.96 7.50
C ASN A 320 3.95 -5.59 6.27
N LEU A 321 4.76 -4.54 6.37
CA LEU A 321 5.55 -4.04 5.24
C LEU A 321 6.68 -5.03 4.87
N GLU A 322 7.39 -5.58 5.87
CA GLU A 322 8.48 -6.54 5.65
C GLU A 322 7.97 -7.90 5.15
N THR A 323 6.75 -8.28 5.52
CA THR A 323 6.17 -9.58 5.16
C THR A 323 5.41 -9.57 3.84
N LEU A 324 5.30 -8.42 3.16
CA LEU A 324 4.50 -8.24 1.94
C LEU A 324 4.86 -9.24 0.83
N LEU A 325 6.11 -9.20 0.35
CA LEU A 325 6.59 -10.08 -0.73
C LEU A 325 6.70 -11.54 -0.26
N PRO A 326 7.33 -11.87 0.89
CA PRO A 326 7.43 -13.25 1.37
C PRO A 326 6.08 -13.94 1.52
N MET A 327 5.11 -13.29 2.14
CA MET A 327 3.77 -13.85 2.33
C MET A 327 3.04 -14.07 1.01
N LEU A 328 3.11 -13.09 0.08
CA LEU A 328 2.44 -13.24 -1.21
C LEU A 328 3.09 -14.32 -2.07
N TYR A 329 4.41 -14.51 -1.97
CA TYR A 329 5.10 -15.61 -2.62
C TYR A 329 4.71 -16.96 -1.99
N SER A 330 4.83 -17.11 -0.68
CA SER A 330 4.54 -18.35 0.04
C SER A 330 3.09 -18.79 -0.13
N GLU A 331 2.13 -17.93 0.17
CA GLU A 331 0.70 -18.27 0.15
C GLU A 331 0.08 -18.16 -1.25
N GLY A 332 0.69 -17.38 -2.13
CA GLY A 332 0.25 -17.21 -3.51
C GLY A 332 0.92 -18.21 -4.46
N VAL A 333 2.24 -18.12 -4.63
CA VAL A 333 2.98 -18.90 -5.63
C VAL A 333 3.17 -20.35 -5.20
N ARG A 334 3.69 -20.59 -4.00
CA ARG A 334 3.96 -21.96 -3.52
C ARG A 334 2.68 -22.79 -3.38
N ARG A 335 1.53 -22.13 -3.11
CA ARG A 335 0.22 -22.80 -3.06
C ARG A 335 -0.51 -22.81 -4.41
N GLY A 336 0.11 -22.36 -5.49
CA GLY A 336 -0.45 -22.39 -6.85
C GLY A 336 -1.64 -21.45 -7.08
N ARG A 337 -1.80 -20.41 -6.25
CA ARG A 337 -2.88 -19.42 -6.40
C ARG A 337 -2.51 -18.32 -7.41
N LEU A 338 -1.22 -17.95 -7.48
CA LEU A 338 -0.66 -16.95 -8.39
C LEU A 338 0.59 -17.51 -9.10
N THR A 339 0.99 -16.86 -10.18
CA THR A 339 2.32 -17.03 -10.77
C THR A 339 3.30 -16.00 -10.21
N VAL A 340 4.60 -16.24 -10.35
CA VAL A 340 5.63 -15.27 -9.93
C VAL A 340 5.48 -13.97 -10.71
N GLU A 341 5.17 -14.05 -12.01
CA GLU A 341 4.92 -12.88 -12.88
C GLU A 341 3.78 -12.01 -12.34
N ARG A 342 2.71 -12.67 -11.83
CA ARG A 342 1.59 -11.93 -11.24
C ARG A 342 1.96 -11.29 -9.91
N VAL A 343 2.81 -11.91 -9.10
CA VAL A 343 3.37 -11.29 -7.89
C VAL A 343 4.19 -10.06 -8.25
N VAL A 344 5.09 -10.16 -9.24
CA VAL A 344 5.86 -9.01 -9.75
C VAL A 344 4.93 -7.92 -10.29
N ASP A 345 3.89 -8.29 -11.00
CA ASP A 345 2.95 -7.32 -11.54
C ASP A 345 2.24 -6.53 -10.43
N VAL A 346 1.67 -7.19 -9.42
CA VAL A 346 0.86 -6.53 -8.38
C VAL A 346 1.69 -5.83 -7.29
N LEU A 347 2.97 -6.19 -7.13
CA LEU A 347 3.86 -5.59 -6.14
C LEU A 347 4.88 -4.59 -6.71
N ALA A 348 5.11 -4.60 -8.03
CA ALA A 348 6.14 -3.74 -8.62
C ALA A 348 5.63 -3.00 -9.87
N THR A 349 5.28 -3.73 -10.94
CA THR A 349 5.00 -3.13 -12.26
C THR A 349 3.73 -2.29 -12.26
N SER A 350 2.61 -2.87 -11.82
CA SER A 350 1.32 -2.16 -11.78
C SER A 350 1.30 -0.99 -10.80
N PRO A 351 1.78 -1.11 -9.54
CA PRO A 351 1.83 0.05 -8.65
C PRO A 351 2.72 1.17 -9.19
N ALA A 352 3.90 0.87 -9.74
CA ALA A 352 4.76 1.88 -10.33
C ALA A 352 4.07 2.61 -11.51
N ARG A 353 3.42 1.86 -12.39
CA ARG A 353 2.68 2.40 -13.55
C ARG A 353 1.50 3.27 -13.11
N ILE A 354 0.68 2.79 -12.18
CA ILE A 354 -0.52 3.50 -11.67
C ILE A 354 -0.12 4.80 -10.98
N ALA A 355 0.95 4.77 -10.20
CA ALA A 355 1.44 5.95 -9.49
C ALA A 355 2.28 6.91 -10.34
N GLY A 356 2.60 6.58 -11.59
CA GLY A 356 3.45 7.42 -12.45
C GLY A 356 4.93 7.41 -12.06
N LEU A 357 5.43 6.35 -11.44
CA LEU A 357 6.82 6.17 -11.00
C LEU A 357 7.63 5.52 -12.13
N ARG A 358 7.94 6.27 -13.18
CA ARG A 358 8.48 5.72 -14.44
C ARG A 358 9.81 5.00 -14.33
N SER A 359 10.64 5.34 -13.38
CA SER A 359 11.95 4.69 -13.20
C SER A 359 11.87 3.39 -12.40
N LYS A 360 10.73 3.06 -11.80
CA LYS A 360 10.53 1.98 -10.84
C LYS A 360 9.76 0.79 -11.41
N GLY A 361 9.73 -0.31 -10.66
CA GLY A 361 8.80 -1.43 -10.82
C GLY A 361 9.14 -2.43 -11.94
N GLU A 362 10.27 -2.29 -12.61
CA GLU A 362 10.68 -3.17 -13.71
C GLU A 362 12.18 -3.38 -13.75
N ILE A 363 12.62 -4.59 -14.14
CA ILE A 363 13.99 -4.86 -14.58
C ILE A 363 14.04 -4.62 -16.08
N ALA A 364 14.45 -3.41 -16.48
CA ALA A 364 14.56 -2.99 -17.88
C ALA A 364 15.67 -1.95 -18.02
N VAL A 365 16.33 -1.93 -19.18
CA VAL A 365 17.39 -0.93 -19.47
C VAL A 365 16.84 0.47 -19.33
N GLY A 366 17.56 1.33 -18.59
CA GLY A 366 17.21 2.72 -18.29
C GLY A 366 16.38 2.91 -17.00
N LYS A 367 15.90 1.84 -16.39
CA LYS A 367 15.23 1.90 -15.07
C LYS A 367 16.25 2.01 -13.94
N ASP A 368 15.80 2.45 -12.79
CA ASP A 368 16.61 2.41 -11.58
C ASP A 368 16.92 0.94 -11.23
N ALA A 369 18.14 0.68 -10.77
CA ALA A 369 18.55 -0.66 -10.38
C ALA A 369 18.03 -1.01 -8.98
N ASP A 370 16.71 -0.99 -8.83
CA ASP A 370 15.99 -1.44 -7.65
C ASP A 370 15.67 -2.92 -7.82
N ILE A 371 16.39 -3.77 -7.13
CA ILE A 371 16.41 -5.21 -7.38
C ILE A 371 16.31 -5.97 -6.06
N VAL A 372 15.56 -7.06 -6.06
CA VAL A 372 15.51 -8.04 -4.98
C VAL A 372 16.08 -9.35 -5.48
N ILE A 373 17.16 -9.82 -4.86
CA ILE A 373 17.65 -11.18 -5.01
C ILE A 373 16.90 -12.02 -3.98
N PHE A 374 16.04 -12.90 -4.45
CA PHE A 374 15.06 -13.63 -3.66
C PHE A 374 15.32 -15.12 -3.73
N ASP A 375 15.47 -15.77 -2.58
CA ASP A 375 15.58 -17.23 -2.50
C ASP A 375 14.19 -17.88 -2.44
N PRO A 376 13.76 -18.57 -3.51
CA PRO A 376 12.42 -19.17 -3.59
C PRO A 376 12.23 -20.39 -2.68
N GLU A 377 13.33 -20.97 -2.16
CA GLU A 377 13.30 -22.18 -1.31
C GLU A 377 13.65 -21.90 0.16
N HIS A 378 14.10 -20.69 0.49
CA HIS A 378 14.41 -20.30 1.85
C HIS A 378 13.15 -20.30 2.71
N THR A 379 13.12 -21.15 3.74
CA THR A 379 11.99 -21.27 4.67
C THR A 379 12.36 -20.69 6.02
N ARG A 380 11.51 -19.80 6.55
CA ARG A 380 11.66 -19.28 7.92
C ARG A 380 10.31 -19.08 8.59
N THR A 381 10.33 -19.05 9.92
CA THR A 381 9.16 -18.67 10.73
C THR A 381 9.19 -17.17 10.99
N ILE A 382 8.08 -16.48 10.77
CA ILE A 382 7.95 -15.05 11.12
C ILE A 382 8.02 -14.92 12.65
N ARG A 383 8.97 -14.12 13.13
CA ARG A 383 9.18 -13.81 14.55
C ARG A 383 9.42 -12.33 14.71
N VAL A 384 8.60 -11.67 15.50
CA VAL A 384 8.68 -10.21 15.70
C VAL A 384 10.07 -9.75 16.14
N GLY A 385 10.75 -10.52 16.96
CA GLY A 385 12.13 -10.21 17.42
C GLY A 385 13.21 -10.25 16.32
N GLU A 386 12.87 -10.73 15.11
CA GLU A 386 13.73 -10.79 13.93
C GLU A 386 13.29 -9.82 12.84
N MET A 387 12.18 -9.07 13.06
CA MET A 387 11.65 -8.07 12.11
C MET A 387 12.23 -6.68 12.40
N HIS A 388 12.19 -5.80 11.41
CA HIS A 388 12.81 -4.47 11.46
C HIS A 388 11.84 -3.32 11.77
N SER A 389 10.53 -3.62 11.90
CA SER A 389 9.53 -2.68 12.41
C SER A 389 9.74 -2.42 13.91
N ALA A 390 9.41 -1.23 14.38
CA ALA A 390 9.38 -0.92 15.82
C ALA A 390 8.19 -1.55 16.57
N CYS A 391 7.32 -2.26 15.85
CA CYS A 391 6.14 -2.92 16.43
C CYS A 391 6.55 -4.13 17.30
N ASP A 392 5.89 -4.30 18.43
CA ASP A 392 6.13 -5.40 19.37
C ASP A 392 5.26 -6.65 19.12
N TYR A 393 4.61 -6.72 17.96
CA TYR A 393 3.91 -7.90 17.43
C TYR A 393 3.82 -7.84 15.91
N ASP A 394 3.64 -9.02 15.29
CA ASP A 394 3.34 -9.16 13.86
C ASP A 394 2.02 -9.93 13.69
N PRO A 395 1.12 -9.55 12.77
CA PRO A 395 -0.16 -10.25 12.55
C PRO A 395 0.02 -11.70 12.08
N PHE A 396 1.22 -12.04 11.57
CA PHE A 396 1.58 -13.37 11.07
C PHE A 396 2.61 -14.08 11.95
N GLU A 397 2.81 -13.61 13.19
CA GLU A 397 3.71 -14.25 14.16
C GLU A 397 3.50 -15.78 14.22
N GLY A 398 4.60 -16.53 14.11
CA GLY A 398 4.60 -17.99 14.13
C GLY A 398 4.25 -18.66 12.79
N TRP A 399 3.95 -17.91 11.72
CA TRP A 399 3.74 -18.49 10.39
C TRP A 399 5.07 -18.90 9.78
N GLU A 400 5.09 -20.11 9.22
CA GLU A 400 6.20 -20.60 8.39
C GLU A 400 5.95 -20.15 6.95
N VAL A 401 6.91 -19.45 6.37
CA VAL A 401 6.87 -18.95 5.00
C VAL A 401 8.05 -19.46 4.20
N THR A 402 7.82 -19.80 2.95
CA THR A 402 8.86 -20.24 1.99
C THR A 402 9.00 -19.20 0.89
N GLY A 403 10.21 -18.74 0.69
CA GLY A 403 10.60 -17.64 -0.17
C GLY A 403 10.91 -16.39 0.65
N TRP A 404 12.16 -15.88 0.54
CA TRP A 404 12.60 -14.72 1.31
C TRP A 404 13.60 -13.84 0.52
N PRO A 405 13.54 -12.48 0.65
CA PRO A 405 14.59 -11.60 0.13
C PRO A 405 15.91 -11.86 0.84
N MET A 406 16.96 -12.19 0.07
CA MET A 406 18.31 -12.35 0.58
C MET A 406 19.12 -11.06 0.48
N ILE A 407 18.96 -10.35 -0.66
CA ILE A 407 19.62 -9.08 -0.90
C ILE A 407 18.61 -8.12 -1.54
N THR A 408 18.60 -6.89 -1.06
CA THR A 408 17.85 -5.79 -1.69
C THR A 408 18.83 -4.72 -2.16
N LEU A 409 18.70 -4.31 -3.41
CA LEU A 409 19.45 -3.19 -4.00
C LEU A 409 18.50 -2.02 -4.23
N LEU A 410 18.96 -0.84 -3.85
CA LEU A 410 18.32 0.44 -4.15
C LEU A 410 19.25 1.25 -5.04
N ARG A 411 18.84 1.50 -6.28
CA ARG A 411 19.68 2.17 -7.29
C ARG A 411 21.08 1.56 -7.39
N GLY A 412 21.15 0.23 -7.42
CA GLY A 412 22.40 -0.53 -7.56
C GLY A 412 23.24 -0.69 -6.29
N GLU A 413 22.91 0.01 -5.21
CA GLU A 413 23.59 -0.13 -3.93
C GLU A 413 22.89 -1.20 -3.08
N VAL A 414 23.64 -2.11 -2.45
CA VAL A 414 23.12 -3.09 -1.53
C VAL A 414 22.67 -2.40 -0.24
N VAL A 415 21.37 -2.40 0.02
CA VAL A 415 20.76 -1.75 1.19
C VAL A 415 20.36 -2.73 2.28
N TYR A 416 20.22 -4.01 1.93
CA TYR A 416 19.94 -5.11 2.84
C TYR A 416 20.60 -6.38 2.33
N ALA A 417 21.21 -7.16 3.20
CA ALA A 417 21.76 -8.47 2.89
C ALA A 417 21.76 -9.36 4.14
N ASP A 418 21.31 -10.62 3.99
CA ASP A 418 21.43 -11.69 4.99
C ASP A 418 20.93 -11.32 6.41
N GLY A 419 19.86 -10.55 6.51
CA GLY A 419 19.27 -10.12 7.78
C GLY A 419 19.81 -8.78 8.30
N GLU A 420 20.77 -8.16 7.61
CA GLU A 420 21.37 -6.89 8.06
C GLU A 420 20.97 -5.71 7.18
N ILE A 421 20.62 -4.60 7.83
CA ILE A 421 20.39 -3.30 7.17
C ILE A 421 21.75 -2.65 6.91
N LEU A 422 22.08 -2.45 5.64
CA LEU A 422 23.32 -1.80 5.18
C LEU A 422 23.09 -0.35 4.75
N ALA A 423 21.83 0.01 4.48
CA ALA A 423 21.44 1.37 4.13
C ALA A 423 21.73 2.35 5.27
N GLN A 424 22.07 3.59 4.89
CA GLN A 424 22.21 4.69 5.84
C GLN A 424 20.95 5.55 5.87
N PRO A 425 20.54 6.08 7.04
CA PRO A 425 19.44 7.03 7.11
C PRO A 425 19.65 8.22 6.16
N GLY A 426 18.61 8.52 5.35
CA GLY A 426 18.68 9.57 4.32
C GLY A 426 19.17 9.07 2.96
N GLN A 427 19.37 7.77 2.76
CA GLN A 427 19.72 7.19 1.46
C GLN A 427 18.55 7.20 0.48
N GLY A 428 17.32 7.12 0.99
CA GLY A 428 16.08 7.21 0.21
C GLY A 428 15.90 8.61 -0.39
N ARG A 429 15.21 8.69 -1.52
CA ARG A 429 14.96 9.94 -2.25
C ARG A 429 13.48 10.09 -2.58
N LEU A 430 13.02 11.33 -2.62
CA LEU A 430 11.73 11.65 -3.21
C LEU A 430 11.74 11.27 -4.70
N VAL A 431 10.78 10.45 -5.12
CA VAL A 431 10.54 10.12 -6.52
C VAL A 431 9.40 10.98 -7.05
N ALA A 432 9.71 11.85 -7.99
CA ALA A 432 8.70 12.63 -8.69
C ALA A 432 7.78 11.68 -9.48
N ARG A 433 6.48 11.92 -9.40
CA ARG A 433 5.45 11.14 -10.07
C ARG A 433 4.96 11.89 -11.31
N ASP A 434 4.88 11.19 -12.43
CA ASP A 434 4.24 11.73 -13.61
C ASP A 434 2.71 11.72 -13.46
N PRO A 435 2.00 12.57 -14.23
CA PRO A 435 0.56 12.53 -14.31
C PRO A 435 0.06 11.12 -14.68
N SER A 436 -1.03 10.67 -14.04
CA SER A 436 -1.65 9.39 -14.35
C SER A 436 -2.06 9.34 -15.83
N GLN A 437 -1.91 8.18 -16.49
CA GLN A 437 -2.14 8.04 -17.93
C GLN A 437 -3.61 8.27 -18.37
N GLY A 438 -4.54 8.46 -17.44
CA GLY A 438 -5.93 8.80 -17.71
C GLY A 438 -6.19 10.26 -18.13
N ALA A 439 -5.20 11.13 -18.05
CA ALA A 439 -5.35 12.57 -18.35
C ALA A 439 -5.09 12.94 -19.83
N ARG A 440 -4.91 11.98 -20.73
CA ARG A 440 -4.71 12.22 -22.16
C ARG A 440 -5.82 11.61 -23.00
N SER A 441 -6.88 12.34 -23.20
CA SER A 441 -7.71 12.27 -24.42
C SER A 441 -8.47 13.57 -24.59
#